data_17b69fc8d7db5914b6dddad51a4ddc55
#
_entry.id   17b69fc8d7db5914b6dddad51a4ddc55
#
_cell.length_a   1.000
_cell.length_b   1.000
_cell.length_c   1.000
_cell.angle_alpha   90.00
_cell.angle_beta   90.00
_cell.angle_gamma   90.00
#
_symmetry.space_group_name_H-M   'P 1'
#
loop_
_entity.id
_entity.type
_entity.pdbx_description
1 polymer ?
#
loop_
_entity_poly.entity_id
_entity_poly.type
_entity_poly.pdbx_seq_one_letter_code
_entity_poly.pdbx_strand_id
1 'polypeptide(L)'
;ALKARLNIDIEKDQTRSDWLARPLTQEQMSYAANDVLYLTKLADALKNDLKVKGLYQYVLEDCQNLTKEIALETPLAALYTDIGNYRHSRRELMQLQQLSIWREQITKALNQPRSFILKNATMIDLVEKNPRNNFQLAQVKGIRPNIVREHGKTILDLLKFLPPENEWPLKMARPVKSNSKE
;
A
#
# COMPACT_ATOMS: atom_id res chain seq x y z
N ALA A 1 15.67 7.42 -15.45
CA ALA A 1 15.06 7.63 -16.78
C ALA A 1 15.59 8.91 -17.41
N LEU A 2 15.51 10.10 -16.78
CA LEU A 2 15.96 11.39 -17.34
C LEU A 2 17.43 11.37 -17.76
N LYS A 3 18.34 10.93 -16.87
CA LYS A 3 19.77 10.83 -17.19
C LYS A 3 20.03 9.90 -18.38
N ALA A 4 19.37 8.75 -18.43
CA ALA A 4 19.58 7.75 -19.47
C ALA A 4 18.98 8.15 -20.85
N ARG A 5 17.95 8.99 -20.89
CA ARG A 5 17.23 9.33 -22.12
C ARG A 5 17.48 10.76 -22.60
N LEU A 6 17.67 11.69 -21.68
CA LEU A 6 17.84 13.11 -21.98
C LEU A 6 19.19 13.67 -21.53
N ASN A 7 20.04 12.84 -20.91
CA ASN A 7 21.30 13.24 -20.27
C ASN A 7 21.13 14.40 -19.27
N ILE A 8 19.98 14.44 -18.58
CA ILE A 8 19.66 15.45 -17.56
C ILE A 8 19.75 14.80 -16.20
N ASP A 9 20.54 15.42 -15.30
CA ASP A 9 20.62 15.05 -13.89
C ASP A 9 19.88 16.10 -13.06
N ILE A 10 19.02 15.68 -12.14
CA ILE A 10 18.24 16.54 -11.26
C ILE A 10 18.61 16.20 -9.83
N GLU A 11 18.99 17.21 -9.06
CA GLU A 11 19.20 17.09 -7.63
C GLU A 11 17.88 16.79 -6.91
N LYS A 12 17.92 15.91 -5.89
CA LYS A 12 16.76 15.46 -5.12
C LYS A 12 16.88 15.82 -3.64
N ASP A 13 17.37 16.98 -3.36
CA ASP A 13 17.66 17.49 -2.02
C ASP A 13 16.41 17.86 -1.20
N GLN A 14 15.33 18.29 -1.87
CA GLN A 14 14.09 18.72 -1.23
C GLN A 14 13.04 17.62 -1.02
N THR A 15 13.34 16.36 -1.35
CA THR A 15 12.37 15.24 -1.25
C THR A 15 11.76 15.08 0.16
N ARG A 16 12.50 15.45 1.22
CA ARG A 16 12.10 15.29 2.63
C ARG A 16 11.87 16.61 3.35
N SER A 17 11.83 17.73 2.64
CA SER A 17 11.54 19.03 3.22
C SER A 17 10.07 19.13 3.66
N ASP A 18 9.75 20.11 4.52
CA ASP A 18 8.37 20.36 4.94
C ASP A 18 7.57 21.04 3.82
N TRP A 19 6.84 20.27 3.05
CA TRP A 19 5.99 20.74 1.96
C TRP A 19 4.68 21.37 2.41
N LEU A 20 4.34 21.31 3.70
CA LEU A 20 3.15 21.96 4.27
C LEU A 20 3.44 23.39 4.72
N ALA A 21 4.69 23.76 4.98
CA ALA A 21 5.08 25.11 5.31
C ALA A 21 4.68 26.12 4.23
N ARG A 22 4.27 27.32 4.64
CA ARG A 22 3.94 28.44 3.75
C ARG A 22 4.62 29.71 4.27
N PRO A 23 5.21 30.52 3.38
CA PRO A 23 5.42 30.28 1.92
C PRO A 23 6.41 29.16 1.67
N LEU A 24 6.37 28.55 0.47
CA LEU A 24 7.42 27.64 0.02
C LEU A 24 8.72 28.40 -0.21
N THR A 25 9.85 27.75 0.05
CA THR A 25 11.17 28.36 -0.26
C THR A 25 11.46 28.34 -1.76
N GLN A 26 12.41 29.14 -2.22
CA GLN A 26 12.82 29.18 -3.62
C GLN A 26 13.36 27.83 -4.10
N GLU A 27 14.09 27.11 -3.23
CA GLU A 27 14.61 25.76 -3.48
C GLU A 27 13.45 24.76 -3.64
N GLN A 28 12.42 24.81 -2.80
CA GLN A 28 11.22 23.97 -2.93
C GLN A 28 10.46 24.25 -4.23
N MET A 29 10.31 25.52 -4.60
CA MET A 29 9.67 25.91 -5.86
C MET A 29 10.46 25.41 -7.07
N SER A 30 11.78 25.56 -7.06
CA SER A 30 12.68 25.08 -8.11
C SER A 30 12.66 23.56 -8.20
N TYR A 31 12.66 22.86 -7.08
CA TYR A 31 12.52 21.41 -7.03
C TYR A 31 11.20 20.94 -7.67
N ALA A 32 10.05 21.52 -7.26
CA ALA A 32 8.75 21.18 -7.81
C ALA A 32 8.65 21.47 -9.32
N ALA A 33 9.23 22.57 -9.78
CA ALA A 33 9.30 22.89 -11.21
C ALA A 33 10.13 21.86 -11.98
N ASN A 34 11.29 21.45 -11.45
CA ASN A 34 12.16 20.45 -12.06
C ASN A 34 11.52 19.06 -12.15
N ASP A 35 10.67 18.67 -11.18
CA ASP A 35 9.97 17.40 -11.20
C ASP A 35 8.99 17.26 -12.39
N VAL A 36 8.49 18.36 -12.95
CA VAL A 36 7.53 18.36 -14.06
C VAL A 36 8.10 18.86 -15.39
N LEU A 37 9.12 19.74 -15.37
CA LEU A 37 9.67 20.44 -16.52
C LEU A 37 10.07 19.50 -17.68
N TYR A 38 10.62 18.36 -17.36
CA TYR A 38 11.16 17.41 -18.33
C TYR A 38 10.23 16.26 -18.68
N LEU A 39 9.04 16.15 -18.05
CA LEU A 39 8.14 15.01 -18.24
C LEU A 39 7.66 14.89 -19.68
N THR A 40 7.31 15.99 -20.33
CA THR A 40 6.86 15.98 -21.72
C THR A 40 7.95 15.47 -22.66
N LYS A 41 9.18 16.01 -22.53
CA LYS A 41 10.33 15.59 -23.36
C LYS A 41 10.67 14.11 -23.12
N LEU A 42 10.61 13.66 -21.86
CA LEU A 42 10.82 12.26 -21.51
C LEU A 42 9.75 11.36 -22.11
N ALA A 43 8.48 11.76 -22.02
CA ALA A 43 7.37 11.02 -22.60
C ALA A 43 7.52 10.87 -24.13
N ASP A 44 7.92 11.93 -24.82
CA ASP A 44 8.12 11.89 -26.28
C ASP A 44 9.29 10.98 -26.66
N ALA A 45 10.41 11.03 -25.92
CA ALA A 45 11.54 10.14 -26.13
C ALA A 45 11.13 8.67 -25.91
N LEU A 46 10.38 8.36 -24.85
CA LEU A 46 9.89 7.00 -24.57
C LEU A 46 8.90 6.53 -25.64
N LYS A 47 7.96 7.38 -26.06
CA LYS A 47 7.01 7.06 -27.15
C LYS A 47 7.73 6.70 -28.44
N ASN A 48 8.75 7.47 -28.81
CA ASN A 48 9.53 7.22 -30.02
C ASN A 48 10.26 5.86 -29.93
N ASP A 49 10.92 5.57 -28.80
CA ASP A 49 11.58 4.29 -28.56
C ASP A 49 10.60 3.10 -28.67
N LEU A 50 9.42 3.24 -28.09
CA LEU A 50 8.39 2.21 -28.13
C LEU A 50 7.82 2.00 -29.54
N LYS A 51 7.66 3.07 -30.32
CA LYS A 51 7.22 2.99 -31.72
C LYS A 51 8.26 2.26 -32.58
N VAL A 52 9.55 2.59 -32.42
CA VAL A 52 10.64 1.92 -33.16
C VAL A 52 10.69 0.41 -32.83
N LYS A 53 10.36 0.04 -31.60
CA LYS A 53 10.30 -1.38 -31.17
C LYS A 53 8.98 -2.08 -31.48
N GLY A 54 8.00 -1.41 -32.04
CA GLY A 54 6.64 -1.96 -32.27
C GLY A 54 5.85 -2.25 -31.01
N LEU A 55 6.24 -1.70 -29.84
CA LEU A 55 5.64 -1.98 -28.53
C LEU A 55 4.68 -0.91 -28.03
N TYR A 56 4.51 0.19 -28.78
CA TYR A 56 3.78 1.36 -28.30
C TYR A 56 2.32 1.04 -27.93
N GLN A 57 1.61 0.26 -28.74
CA GLN A 57 0.20 -0.07 -28.50
C GLN A 57 0.04 -0.93 -27.25
N TYR A 58 0.89 -1.93 -27.04
CA TYR A 58 0.85 -2.80 -25.86
C TYR A 58 1.05 -1.99 -24.57
N VAL A 59 2.04 -1.08 -24.56
CA VAL A 59 2.29 -0.23 -23.38
C VAL A 59 1.14 0.76 -23.16
N LEU A 60 0.51 1.26 -24.22
CA LEU A 60 -0.65 2.14 -24.11
C LEU A 60 -1.86 1.42 -23.49
N GLU A 61 -2.13 0.19 -23.92
CA GLU A 61 -3.18 -0.65 -23.34
C GLU A 61 -2.91 -0.97 -21.88
N ASP A 62 -1.68 -1.33 -21.51
CA ASP A 62 -1.28 -1.57 -20.13
C ASP A 62 -1.49 -0.32 -19.26
N CYS A 63 -1.07 0.85 -19.74
CA CYS A 63 -1.28 2.12 -19.02
C CYS A 63 -2.77 2.45 -18.86
N GLN A 64 -3.59 2.19 -19.88
CA GLN A 64 -5.05 2.42 -19.81
C GLN A 64 -5.71 1.46 -18.81
N ASN A 65 -5.32 0.20 -18.79
CA ASN A 65 -5.83 -0.79 -17.85
C ASN A 65 -5.42 -0.43 -16.41
N LEU A 66 -4.16 -0.08 -16.20
CA LEU A 66 -3.68 0.39 -14.90
C LEU A 66 -4.47 1.61 -14.40
N THR A 67 -4.78 2.56 -15.29
CA THR A 67 -5.57 3.76 -14.93
C THR A 67 -6.99 3.38 -14.52
N LYS A 68 -7.61 2.41 -15.21
CA LYS A 68 -8.95 1.90 -14.84
C LYS A 68 -8.92 1.19 -13.49
N GLU A 69 -7.91 0.35 -13.23
CA GLU A 69 -7.75 -0.36 -11.96
C GLU A 69 -7.53 0.61 -10.79
N ILE A 70 -6.70 1.63 -10.95
CA ILE A 70 -6.43 2.65 -9.92
C ILE A 70 -7.68 3.49 -9.62
N ALA A 71 -8.54 3.73 -10.61
CA ALA A 71 -9.78 4.49 -10.43
C ALA A 71 -10.84 3.71 -9.61
N LEU A 72 -10.69 2.39 -9.45
CA LEU A 72 -11.56 1.58 -8.61
C LEU A 72 -11.07 1.62 -7.16
N GLU A 73 -11.81 2.31 -6.29
CA GLU A 73 -11.54 2.21 -4.86
C GLU A 73 -11.79 0.76 -4.40
N THR A 74 -10.78 0.14 -3.80
CA THR A 74 -10.93 -1.18 -3.17
C THR A 74 -11.96 -1.08 -2.05
N PRO A 75 -13.07 -1.84 -2.10
CA PRO A 75 -14.04 -1.86 -1.03
C PRO A 75 -13.38 -2.16 0.32
N LEU A 76 -13.82 -1.51 1.39
CA LEU A 76 -13.26 -1.71 2.73
C LEU A 76 -13.22 -3.19 3.12
N ALA A 77 -14.27 -3.94 2.77
CA ALA A 77 -14.37 -5.37 3.04
C ALA A 77 -13.35 -6.22 2.26
N ALA A 78 -12.72 -5.69 1.22
CA ALA A 78 -11.72 -6.39 0.41
C ALA A 78 -10.27 -6.01 0.73
N LEU A 79 -10.02 -5.02 1.60
CA LEU A 79 -8.66 -4.56 1.94
C LEU A 79 -7.74 -5.65 2.51
N TYR A 80 -8.32 -6.69 3.12
CA TYR A 80 -7.55 -7.81 3.66
C TYR A 80 -6.93 -8.69 2.57
N THR A 81 -7.43 -8.64 1.33
CA THR A 81 -6.94 -9.48 0.22
C THR A 81 -5.49 -9.17 -0.16
N ASP A 82 -5.05 -7.92 0.06
CA ASP A 82 -3.66 -7.49 -0.17
C ASP A 82 -2.70 -7.97 0.94
N ILE A 83 -3.24 -8.53 2.04
CA ILE A 83 -2.49 -8.92 3.23
C ILE A 83 -2.56 -10.43 3.42
N GLY A 84 -3.76 -10.99 3.30
CA GLY A 84 -4.03 -12.41 3.43
C GLY A 84 -3.47 -13.23 2.28
N ASN A 85 -3.42 -14.53 2.47
CA ASN A 85 -3.05 -15.49 1.44
C ASN A 85 -3.74 -16.85 1.68
N TYR A 86 -3.55 -17.80 0.77
CA TYR A 86 -4.16 -19.14 0.80
C TYR A 86 -3.82 -19.99 2.04
N ARG A 87 -2.80 -19.63 2.83
CA ARG A 87 -2.40 -20.37 4.04
C ARG A 87 -3.27 -20.01 5.23
N HIS A 88 -3.82 -18.79 5.27
CA HIS A 88 -4.68 -18.35 6.35
C HIS A 88 -6.01 -19.13 6.35
N SER A 89 -6.46 -19.49 7.54
CA SER A 89 -7.80 -20.02 7.77
C SER A 89 -8.87 -18.96 7.51
N ARG A 90 -10.13 -19.35 7.35
CA ARG A 90 -11.26 -18.42 7.20
C ARG A 90 -11.36 -17.48 8.42
N ARG A 91 -11.08 -18.00 9.62
CA ARG A 91 -11.03 -17.22 10.84
C ARG A 91 -9.97 -16.12 10.78
N GLU A 92 -8.75 -16.46 10.42
CA GLU A 92 -7.64 -15.50 10.29
C GLU A 92 -7.93 -14.46 9.18
N LEU A 93 -8.55 -14.87 8.08
CA LEU A 93 -8.99 -13.94 7.03
C LEU A 93 -10.06 -12.97 7.55
N MET A 94 -11.01 -13.43 8.38
CA MET A 94 -12.00 -12.57 9.01
C MET A 94 -11.35 -11.57 9.98
N GLN A 95 -10.41 -12.04 10.80
CA GLN A 95 -9.64 -11.16 11.69
C GLN A 95 -8.83 -10.12 10.90
N LEU A 96 -8.17 -10.52 9.80
CA LEU A 96 -7.47 -9.59 8.89
C LEU A 96 -8.44 -8.57 8.27
N GLN A 97 -9.63 -8.99 7.88
CA GLN A 97 -10.65 -8.09 7.33
C GLN A 97 -11.05 -7.03 8.36
N GLN A 98 -11.39 -7.42 9.57
CA GLN A 98 -11.75 -6.48 10.63
C GLN A 98 -10.61 -5.51 10.98
N LEU A 99 -9.38 -6.02 11.12
CA LEU A 99 -8.20 -5.20 11.36
C LEU A 99 -7.91 -4.24 10.19
N SER A 100 -8.13 -4.67 8.95
CA SER A 100 -7.93 -3.84 7.76
C SER A 100 -8.91 -2.68 7.70
N ILE A 101 -10.18 -2.95 7.97
CA ILE A 101 -11.23 -1.93 8.02
C ILE A 101 -10.94 -0.91 9.13
N TRP A 102 -10.65 -1.39 10.33
CA TRP A 102 -10.29 -0.53 11.46
C TRP A 102 -9.05 0.31 11.14
N ARG A 103 -7.98 -0.29 10.61
CA ARG A 103 -6.77 0.43 10.24
C ARG A 103 -7.07 1.54 9.23
N GLU A 104 -7.88 1.27 8.22
CA GLU A 104 -8.26 2.25 7.21
C GLU A 104 -9.02 3.44 7.83
N GLN A 105 -9.94 3.18 8.74
CA GLN A 105 -10.69 4.21 9.45
C GLN A 105 -9.76 5.11 10.28
N ILE A 106 -8.86 4.52 11.05
CA ILE A 106 -7.89 5.27 11.87
C ILE A 106 -6.93 6.08 11.00
N THR A 107 -6.40 5.51 9.92
CA THR A 107 -5.49 6.22 9.02
C THR A 107 -6.14 7.43 8.35
N LYS A 108 -7.40 7.30 7.95
CA LYS A 108 -8.17 8.42 7.40
C LYS A 108 -8.44 9.50 8.46
N ALA A 109 -8.84 9.10 9.68
CA ALA A 109 -9.11 10.04 10.77
C ALA A 109 -7.86 10.82 11.20
N LEU A 110 -6.68 10.17 11.21
CA LEU A 110 -5.42 10.78 11.60
C LEU A 110 -4.62 11.40 10.45
N ASN A 111 -5.11 11.26 9.21
CA ASN A 111 -4.40 11.63 7.98
C ASN A 111 -2.95 11.08 7.96
N GLN A 112 -2.79 9.79 8.25
CA GLN A 112 -1.49 9.12 8.32
C GLN A 112 -1.43 7.91 7.39
N PRO A 113 -0.24 7.54 6.87
CA PRO A 113 -0.07 6.30 6.09
C PRO A 113 -0.43 5.06 6.91
N ARG A 114 -1.02 4.04 6.25
CA ARG A 114 -1.40 2.75 6.89
C ARG A 114 -0.25 2.10 7.68
N SER A 115 0.98 2.17 7.16
CA SER A 115 2.17 1.61 7.81
C SER A 115 2.56 2.30 9.12
N PHE A 116 2.04 3.52 9.36
CA PHE A 116 2.26 4.26 10.60
C PHE A 116 1.33 3.76 11.72
N ILE A 117 0.21 3.16 11.39
CA ILE A 117 -0.68 2.52 12.36
C ILE A 117 -0.24 1.07 12.57
N LEU A 118 -0.39 0.22 11.56
CA LEU A 118 0.09 -1.17 11.55
C LEU A 118 0.62 -1.55 10.17
N LYS A 119 1.80 -2.17 10.14
CA LYS A 119 2.34 -2.78 8.91
C LYS A 119 1.59 -4.07 8.58
N ASN A 120 1.53 -4.46 7.30
CA ASN A 120 0.90 -5.70 6.87
C ASN A 120 1.50 -6.94 7.58
N ALA A 121 2.83 -7.00 7.71
CA ALA A 121 3.51 -8.08 8.43
C ALA A 121 3.08 -8.17 9.91
N THR A 122 2.91 -7.02 10.58
CA THR A 122 2.42 -6.98 11.97
C THR A 122 0.98 -7.47 12.07
N MET A 123 0.13 -7.19 11.08
CA MET A 123 -1.26 -7.69 11.06
C MET A 123 -1.30 -9.21 10.87
N ILE A 124 -0.43 -9.77 10.04
CA ILE A 124 -0.27 -11.23 9.88
C ILE A 124 0.15 -11.84 11.23
N ASP A 125 1.21 -11.31 11.86
CA ASP A 125 1.66 -11.77 13.18
C ASP A 125 0.56 -11.70 14.26
N LEU A 126 -0.32 -10.66 14.21
CA LEU A 126 -1.44 -10.51 15.13
C LEU A 126 -2.46 -11.64 14.99
N VAL A 127 -2.84 -12.02 13.78
CA VAL A 127 -3.85 -13.06 13.56
C VAL A 127 -3.28 -14.45 13.82
N GLU A 128 -2.02 -14.70 13.46
CA GLU A 128 -1.33 -15.97 13.71
C GLU A 128 -1.09 -16.21 15.22
N LYS A 129 -0.62 -15.18 15.95
CA LYS A 129 -0.35 -15.28 17.40
C LYS A 129 -1.60 -15.15 18.25
N ASN A 130 -2.62 -14.48 17.75
CA ASN A 130 -3.92 -14.28 18.37
C ASN A 130 -3.84 -13.87 19.86
N PRO A 131 -3.17 -12.74 20.19
CA PRO A 131 -2.96 -12.29 21.57
C PRO A 131 -4.29 -12.10 22.31
N ARG A 132 -4.31 -12.42 23.61
CA ARG A 132 -5.52 -12.34 24.45
C ARG A 132 -5.50 -11.20 25.46
N ASN A 133 -4.37 -10.54 25.63
CA ASN A 133 -4.20 -9.42 26.54
C ASN A 133 -3.09 -8.47 26.07
N ASN A 134 -3.00 -7.30 26.69
CA ASN A 134 -2.03 -6.26 26.30
C ASN A 134 -0.57 -6.71 26.44
N PHE A 135 -0.27 -7.62 27.37
CA PHE A 135 1.09 -8.15 27.53
C PHE A 135 1.50 -8.97 26.32
N GLN A 136 0.65 -9.91 25.87
CA GLN A 136 0.88 -10.70 24.66
C GLN A 136 0.87 -9.83 23.41
N LEU A 137 -0.03 -8.83 23.36
CA LEU A 137 -0.10 -7.88 22.26
C LEU A 137 1.20 -7.10 22.10
N ALA A 138 1.79 -6.63 23.20
CA ALA A 138 3.06 -5.90 23.19
C ALA A 138 4.25 -6.74 22.70
N GLN A 139 4.15 -8.07 22.74
CA GLN A 139 5.18 -9.00 22.25
C GLN A 139 5.07 -9.31 20.75
N VAL A 140 4.02 -8.83 20.07
CA VAL A 140 3.87 -9.02 18.63
C VAL A 140 4.92 -8.20 17.89
N LYS A 141 5.65 -8.85 16.99
CA LYS A 141 6.73 -8.20 16.24
C LYS A 141 6.24 -6.98 15.43
N GLY A 142 6.89 -5.85 15.64
CA GLY A 142 6.61 -4.63 14.89
C GLY A 142 5.41 -3.82 15.38
N ILE A 143 4.74 -4.23 16.46
CA ILE A 143 3.76 -3.39 17.11
C ILE A 143 4.47 -2.30 17.95
N ARG A 144 3.99 -1.08 17.87
CA ARG A 144 4.58 0.03 18.60
C ARG A 144 3.89 0.21 19.97
N PRO A 145 4.63 0.60 21.04
CA PRO A 145 4.06 0.78 22.37
C PRO A 145 2.88 1.77 22.42
N ASN A 146 2.93 2.85 21.63
CA ASN A 146 1.82 3.81 21.55
C ASN A 146 0.55 3.16 20.97
N ILE A 147 0.66 2.29 19.98
CA ILE A 147 -0.48 1.56 19.40
C ILE A 147 -1.11 0.63 20.44
N VAL A 148 -0.30 -0.07 21.22
CA VAL A 148 -0.79 -0.92 22.33
C VAL A 148 -1.55 -0.09 23.36
N ARG A 149 -1.01 1.07 23.74
CA ARG A 149 -1.61 1.96 24.74
C ARG A 149 -2.93 2.57 24.25
N GLU A 150 -2.97 3.05 23.03
CA GLU A 150 -4.10 3.82 22.48
C GLU A 150 -5.18 2.92 21.86
N HIS A 151 -4.80 1.80 21.27
CA HIS A 151 -5.68 0.95 20.49
C HIS A 151 -5.66 -0.53 20.91
N GLY A 152 -4.91 -0.90 21.96
CA GLY A 152 -4.73 -2.30 22.37
C GLY A 152 -6.06 -2.99 22.65
N LYS A 153 -6.95 -2.35 23.39
CA LYS A 153 -8.28 -2.92 23.68
C LYS A 153 -9.06 -3.17 22.38
N THR A 154 -9.11 -2.19 21.49
CA THR A 154 -9.82 -2.32 20.20
C THR A 154 -9.25 -3.46 19.36
N ILE A 155 -7.92 -3.57 19.25
CA ILE A 155 -7.26 -4.66 18.50
C ILE A 155 -7.62 -6.02 19.10
N LEU A 156 -7.57 -6.17 20.42
CA LEU A 156 -7.92 -7.42 21.11
C LEU A 156 -9.41 -7.77 20.90
N ASP A 157 -10.30 -6.79 20.95
CA ASP A 157 -11.72 -7.00 20.72
C ASP A 157 -11.99 -7.43 19.26
N LEU A 158 -11.34 -6.84 18.27
CA LEU A 158 -11.43 -7.23 16.85
C LEU A 158 -10.93 -8.66 16.60
N LEU A 159 -9.92 -9.11 17.32
CA LEU A 159 -9.41 -10.49 17.25
C LEU A 159 -10.34 -11.50 17.93
N LYS A 160 -11.07 -11.07 18.96
CA LYS A 160 -11.93 -11.93 19.80
C LYS A 160 -13.34 -12.04 19.29
N PHE A 161 -13.99 -10.91 18.96
CA PHE A 161 -15.39 -10.83 18.58
C PHE A 161 -15.52 -10.91 17.06
N LEU A 162 -15.80 -12.11 16.56
CA LEU A 162 -16.02 -12.36 15.16
C LEU A 162 -17.54 -12.48 14.87
N PRO A 163 -17.98 -12.04 13.70
CA PRO A 163 -19.37 -12.26 13.26
C PRO A 163 -19.65 -13.77 13.07
N PRO A 164 -20.91 -14.17 12.81
CA PRO A 164 -21.26 -15.55 12.50
C PRO A 164 -20.41 -16.11 11.34
N GLU A 165 -20.09 -17.40 11.40
CA GLU A 165 -19.13 -18.04 10.47
C GLU A 165 -19.60 -18.01 9.00
N ASN A 166 -20.89 -17.93 8.75
CA ASN A 166 -21.44 -17.76 7.40
C ASN A 166 -21.08 -16.41 6.74
N GLU A 167 -20.70 -15.42 7.53
CA GLU A 167 -20.26 -14.10 7.05
C GLU A 167 -18.73 -14.03 6.81
N TRP A 168 -18.00 -15.08 7.18
CA TRP A 168 -16.53 -15.08 7.03
C TRP A 168 -16.11 -15.19 5.57
N PRO A 169 -15.02 -14.51 5.19
CA PRO A 169 -14.46 -14.64 3.86
C PRO A 169 -14.22 -16.09 3.46
N LEU A 170 -14.37 -16.38 2.18
CA LEU A 170 -13.98 -17.66 1.63
C LEU A 170 -12.45 -17.81 1.68
N LYS A 171 -11.99 -19.06 1.76
CA LYS A 171 -10.54 -19.34 1.72
C LYS A 171 -9.97 -18.87 0.38
N MET A 172 -8.83 -18.18 0.44
CA MET A 172 -8.15 -17.69 -0.76
C MET A 172 -7.58 -18.85 -1.58
N ALA A 173 -7.71 -18.76 -2.89
CA ALA A 173 -7.16 -19.76 -3.82
C ALA A 173 -5.63 -19.75 -3.79
N ARG A 174 -5.03 -20.93 -3.95
CA ARG A 174 -3.57 -21.04 -4.12
C ARG A 174 -3.18 -20.45 -5.48
N PRO A 175 -2.15 -19.59 -5.55
CA PRO A 175 -1.66 -19.10 -6.83
C PRO A 175 -1.28 -20.26 -7.74
N VAL A 176 -1.80 -20.26 -8.97
CA VAL A 176 -1.35 -21.21 -10.01
C VAL A 176 0.09 -20.83 -10.35
N LYS A 177 1.02 -21.76 -10.20
CA LYS A 177 2.38 -21.55 -10.70
C LYS A 177 2.29 -21.37 -12.22
N SER A 178 2.58 -20.16 -12.72
CA SER A 178 2.81 -19.98 -14.15
C SER A 178 4.07 -20.79 -14.48
N ASN A 179 3.92 -21.83 -15.29
CA ASN A 179 5.04 -22.51 -15.90
C ASN A 179 5.61 -21.59 -17.00
N SER A 180 6.27 -20.51 -16.62
CA SER A 180 7.15 -19.79 -17.53
C SER A 180 8.50 -20.52 -17.57
N LYS A 181 8.50 -21.64 -18.28
CA LYS A 181 9.66 -22.22 -18.92
C LYS A 181 9.34 -22.20 -20.41
N GLU A 182 9.74 -21.14 -21.06
CA GLU A 182 10.19 -21.11 -22.47
C GLU A 182 10.92 -19.79 -22.70
#